data_3cc0434feced7948d1223abb6300ae7a
#
_entry.id   3cc0434feced7948d1223abb6300ae7a
#
_cell.length_a   1.000
_cell.length_b   1.000
_cell.length_c   1.000
_cell.angle_alpha   90.00
_cell.angle_beta   90.00
_cell.angle_gamma   90.00
#
_symmetry.space_group_name_H-M   'P 1'
#
loop_
_entity.id
_entity.type
_entity.pdbx_description
1 polymer ?
#
loop_
_entity_poly.entity_id
_entity_poly.type
_entity_poly.pdbx_seq_one_letter_code
_entity_poly.pdbx_strand_id
1 'polypeptide(L)'
;NLRIYGTLRNLGLNFACAFTGFFTALHSHLVNAITGRYYDFSDAAAGFKDLVYDTFKYGINAGNKHYKSPQMAAMDYFEVGSTLESLSRNTNRNRWLNVLQNEWAFGIYSMSDYFIKGQILNSVMYNYKNVNGVFLSKEEYFNKYGRTEDTKDNWKKYKSFKASIKFVNGELKAIDPKDQYAVNKAKFTVGNTAKNLAASADG
;
A
#
# COMPACT_ATOMS: atom_id res chain seq x y z
N ASN A 1 -11.42 -37.32 16.68
CA ASN A 1 -12.19 -36.13 17.09
C ASN A 1 -11.35 -35.01 17.71
N LEU A 2 -10.32 -35.29 18.52
CA LEU A 2 -9.43 -34.29 19.13
C LEU A 2 -8.61 -33.50 18.09
N ARG A 3 -8.17 -34.13 16.99
CA ARG A 3 -7.44 -33.46 15.92
C ARG A 3 -8.32 -32.41 15.19
N ILE A 4 -9.56 -32.77 14.90
CA ILE A 4 -10.53 -31.87 14.25
C ILE A 4 -10.83 -30.67 15.15
N TYR A 5 -11.01 -30.90 16.45
CA TYR A 5 -11.23 -29.83 17.42
C TYR A 5 -10.03 -28.88 17.54
N GLY A 6 -8.80 -29.43 17.60
CA GLY A 6 -7.57 -28.62 17.59
C GLY A 6 -7.43 -27.76 16.33
N THR A 7 -7.77 -28.35 15.17
CA THR A 7 -7.74 -27.64 13.88
C THR A 7 -8.74 -26.50 13.84
N LEU A 8 -9.99 -26.73 14.22
CA LEU A 8 -11.03 -25.71 14.24
C LEU A 8 -10.71 -24.58 15.25
N ARG A 9 -10.16 -24.93 16.43
CA ARG A 9 -9.72 -23.93 17.40
C ARG A 9 -8.59 -23.05 16.86
N ASN A 10 -7.58 -23.65 16.24
CA ASN A 10 -6.46 -22.91 15.64
C ASN A 10 -6.92 -22.04 14.49
N LEU A 11 -7.84 -22.53 13.66
CA LEU A 11 -8.43 -21.74 12.57
C LEU A 11 -9.20 -20.54 13.11
N GLY A 12 -10.02 -20.74 14.14
CA GLY A 12 -10.77 -19.65 14.79
C GLY A 12 -9.87 -18.60 15.44
N LEU A 13 -8.80 -19.01 16.09
CA LEU A 13 -7.81 -18.10 16.68
C LEU A 13 -7.05 -17.32 15.59
N ASN A 14 -6.66 -17.96 14.49
CA ASN A 14 -6.01 -17.29 13.37
C ASN A 14 -6.93 -16.27 12.69
N PHE A 15 -8.22 -16.60 12.56
CA PHE A 15 -9.22 -15.64 12.07
C PHE A 15 -9.36 -14.43 12.99
N ALA A 16 -9.46 -14.66 14.30
CA ALA A 16 -9.58 -13.58 15.27
C ALA A 16 -8.33 -12.67 15.25
N CYS A 17 -7.14 -13.25 15.17
CA CYS A 17 -5.89 -12.50 15.08
C CYS A 17 -5.82 -11.67 13.78
N ALA A 18 -6.18 -12.28 12.64
CA ALA A 18 -6.20 -11.58 11.36
C ALA A 18 -7.21 -10.41 11.36
N PHE A 19 -8.40 -10.63 11.93
CA PHE A 19 -9.42 -9.59 12.06
C PHE A 19 -8.96 -8.46 12.99
N THR A 20 -8.39 -8.80 14.15
CA THR A 20 -7.87 -7.80 15.09
C THR A 20 -6.75 -6.99 14.45
N GLY A 21 -5.79 -7.63 13.80
CA GLY A 21 -4.72 -6.95 13.07
C GLY A 21 -5.24 -6.01 12.00
N PHE A 22 -6.23 -6.45 11.21
CA PHE A 22 -6.87 -5.60 10.20
C PHE A 22 -7.50 -4.35 10.80
N PHE A 23 -8.29 -4.48 11.87
CA PHE A 23 -8.93 -3.33 12.50
C PHE A 23 -7.94 -2.39 13.19
N THR A 24 -6.89 -2.92 13.82
CA THR A 24 -5.82 -2.10 14.43
C THR A 24 -5.11 -1.27 13.37
N ALA A 25 -4.74 -1.90 12.26
CA ALA A 25 -4.06 -1.21 11.17
C ALA A 25 -4.99 -0.21 10.44
N LEU A 26 -6.27 -0.54 10.26
CA LEU A 26 -7.28 0.39 9.74
C LEU A 26 -7.45 1.59 10.66
N HIS A 27 -7.48 1.37 11.99
CA HIS A 27 -7.54 2.44 12.98
C HIS A 27 -6.31 3.36 12.90
N SER A 28 -5.10 2.78 12.86
CA SER A 28 -3.86 3.54 12.69
C SER A 28 -3.85 4.37 11.40
N HIS A 29 -4.29 3.76 10.29
CA HIS A 29 -4.44 4.46 9.02
C HIS A 29 -5.42 5.64 9.10
N LEU A 30 -6.56 5.45 9.77
CA LEU A 30 -7.57 6.48 9.99
C LEU A 30 -7.02 7.63 10.86
N VAL A 31 -6.31 7.32 11.95
CA VAL A 31 -5.67 8.31 12.81
C VAL A 31 -4.65 9.13 12.03
N ASN A 32 -3.82 8.51 11.20
CA ASN A 32 -2.87 9.21 10.34
C ASN A 32 -3.57 10.14 9.33
N ALA A 33 -4.70 9.71 8.76
CA ALA A 33 -5.49 10.54 7.86
C ALA A 33 -6.16 11.73 8.57
N ILE A 34 -6.62 11.54 9.81
CA ILE A 34 -7.23 12.61 10.65
C ILE A 34 -6.18 13.64 11.05
N THR A 35 -5.01 13.20 11.49
CA THR A 35 -3.93 14.11 11.90
C THR A 35 -3.34 14.89 10.72
N GLY A 36 -3.49 14.37 9.50
CA GLY A 36 -3.00 14.99 8.27
C GLY A 36 -1.48 15.14 8.21
N ARG A 37 -0.74 14.43 9.08
CA ARG A 37 0.71 14.55 9.18
C ARG A 37 1.43 13.95 7.99
N TYR A 38 1.03 12.74 7.57
CA TYR A 38 1.69 12.00 6.49
C TYR A 38 0.84 11.93 5.23
N TYR A 39 -0.47 12.03 5.34
CA TYR A 39 -1.48 12.12 4.29
C TYR A 39 -2.81 12.53 4.92
N ASP A 40 -3.72 13.05 4.12
CA ASP A 40 -5.07 13.40 4.58
C ASP A 40 -6.15 12.43 4.04
N PHE A 41 -7.40 12.71 4.38
CA PHE A 41 -8.52 11.89 3.91
C PHE A 41 -8.66 11.84 2.40
N SER A 42 -8.32 12.91 1.68
CA SER A 42 -8.40 12.93 0.23
C SER A 42 -7.34 12.04 -0.40
N ASP A 43 -6.12 12.05 0.16
CA ASP A 43 -5.03 11.18 -0.27
C ASP A 43 -5.33 9.71 0.07
N ALA A 44 -5.88 9.46 1.27
CA ALA A 44 -6.30 8.13 1.69
C ALA A 44 -7.43 7.57 0.80
N ALA A 45 -8.44 8.39 0.48
CA ALA A 45 -9.54 8.00 -0.40
C ALA A 45 -9.07 7.71 -1.84
N ALA A 46 -8.16 8.54 -2.37
CA ALA A 46 -7.55 8.31 -3.67
C ALA A 46 -6.73 7.02 -3.69
N GLY A 47 -5.91 6.81 -2.66
CA GLY A 47 -5.11 5.60 -2.50
C GLY A 47 -5.95 4.33 -2.39
N PHE A 48 -7.07 4.38 -1.66
CA PHE A 48 -8.01 3.26 -1.55
C PHE A 48 -8.69 2.95 -2.88
N LYS A 49 -9.17 3.97 -3.59
CA LYS A 49 -9.78 3.81 -4.91
C LYS A 49 -8.84 3.10 -5.89
N ASP A 50 -7.59 3.54 -5.95
CA ASP A 50 -6.58 2.94 -6.82
C ASP A 50 -6.31 1.48 -6.44
N LEU A 51 -6.19 1.20 -5.15
CA LEU A 51 -5.95 -0.15 -4.65
C LEU A 51 -7.09 -1.10 -5.01
N VAL A 52 -8.34 -0.69 -4.80
CA VAL A 52 -9.52 -1.49 -5.15
C VAL A 52 -9.57 -1.74 -6.66
N TYR A 53 -9.36 -0.71 -7.47
CA TYR A 53 -9.34 -0.83 -8.93
C TYR A 53 -8.24 -1.79 -9.41
N ASP A 54 -7.04 -1.65 -8.86
CA ASP A 54 -5.90 -2.48 -9.21
C ASP A 54 -6.08 -3.94 -8.80
N THR A 55 -6.63 -4.17 -7.59
CA THR A 55 -6.96 -5.51 -7.09
C THR A 55 -8.03 -6.20 -7.95
N PHE A 56 -9.06 -5.45 -8.34
CA PHE A 56 -10.10 -5.97 -9.23
C PHE A 56 -9.53 -6.33 -10.60
N LYS A 57 -8.70 -5.46 -11.17
CA LYS A 57 -8.03 -5.69 -12.45
C LYS A 57 -7.06 -6.88 -12.38
N TYR A 58 -6.36 -7.05 -11.25
CA TYR A 58 -5.52 -8.21 -11.00
C TYR A 58 -6.36 -9.49 -10.95
N GLY A 59 -7.49 -9.48 -10.24
CA GLY A 59 -8.39 -10.63 -10.16
C GLY A 59 -8.87 -11.11 -11.53
N ILE A 60 -9.21 -10.19 -12.45
CA ILE A 60 -9.59 -10.54 -13.83
C ILE A 60 -8.42 -11.17 -14.61
N ASN A 61 -7.19 -10.77 -14.33
CA ASN A 61 -5.98 -11.25 -15.01
C ASN A 61 -5.25 -12.37 -14.25
N ALA A 62 -5.83 -12.92 -13.20
CA ALA A 62 -5.20 -13.92 -12.32
C ALA A 62 -4.78 -15.23 -13.06
N GLY A 63 -5.35 -15.51 -14.23
CA GLY A 63 -4.92 -16.61 -15.10
C GLY A 63 -3.57 -16.38 -15.80
N ASN A 64 -3.07 -15.16 -15.83
CA ASN A 64 -1.79 -14.82 -16.43
C ASN A 64 -0.69 -14.76 -15.37
N LYS A 65 0.11 -15.81 -15.27
CA LYS A 65 1.20 -15.96 -14.28
C LYS A 65 2.27 -14.85 -14.34
N HIS A 66 2.34 -14.09 -15.42
CA HIS A 66 3.31 -13.02 -15.61
C HIS A 66 2.73 -11.62 -15.39
N TYR A 67 1.43 -11.52 -15.06
CA TYR A 67 0.81 -10.24 -14.82
C TYR A 67 1.16 -9.72 -13.42
N LYS A 68 1.95 -8.65 -13.37
CA LYS A 68 2.14 -7.83 -12.16
C LYS A 68 1.32 -6.56 -12.29
N SER A 69 0.46 -6.31 -11.32
CA SER A 69 -0.26 -5.05 -11.28
C SER A 69 0.69 -3.89 -10.93
N PRO A 70 0.40 -2.65 -11.36
CA PRO A 70 1.17 -1.47 -10.96
C PRO A 70 1.31 -1.32 -9.46
N GLN A 71 0.29 -1.72 -8.69
CA GLN A 71 0.30 -1.70 -7.23
C GLN A 71 1.29 -2.71 -6.66
N MET A 72 1.27 -3.94 -7.15
CA MET A 72 2.22 -4.97 -6.74
C MET A 72 3.66 -4.56 -7.06
N ALA A 73 3.88 -4.00 -8.25
CA ALA A 73 5.19 -3.49 -8.64
C ALA A 73 5.67 -2.35 -7.72
N ALA A 74 4.76 -1.48 -7.29
CA ALA A 74 5.08 -0.42 -6.34
C ALA A 74 5.43 -0.98 -4.95
N MET A 75 4.65 -1.91 -4.44
CA MET A 75 4.89 -2.54 -3.12
C MET A 75 6.21 -3.30 -3.11
N ASP A 76 6.51 -4.05 -4.18
CA ASP A 76 7.80 -4.74 -4.36
C ASP A 76 8.96 -3.75 -4.40
N TYR A 77 8.85 -2.72 -5.22
CA TYR A 77 9.92 -1.73 -5.39
C TYR A 77 10.24 -0.97 -4.11
N PHE A 78 9.22 -0.59 -3.37
CA PHE A 78 9.36 0.11 -2.09
C PHE A 78 9.50 -0.83 -0.89
N GLU A 79 9.47 -2.15 -1.11
CA GLU A 79 9.55 -3.18 -0.06
C GLU A 79 8.54 -2.91 1.08
N VAL A 80 7.32 -2.53 0.71
CA VAL A 80 6.22 -2.24 1.64
C VAL A 80 5.28 -3.44 1.66
N GLY A 81 5.35 -4.24 2.71
CA GLY A 81 4.48 -5.40 2.91
C GLY A 81 4.94 -6.68 2.22
N SER A 82 4.26 -7.78 2.55
CA SER A 82 4.44 -9.06 1.89
C SER A 82 3.74 -9.04 0.53
N THR A 83 4.42 -9.46 -0.53
CA THR A 83 3.79 -9.59 -1.82
C THR A 83 2.90 -10.83 -1.88
N LEU A 84 1.77 -10.75 -2.58
CA LEU A 84 0.89 -11.91 -2.83
C LEU A 84 1.65 -13.08 -3.50
N GLU A 85 2.79 -12.81 -4.12
CA GLU A 85 3.64 -13.81 -4.76
C GLU A 85 4.37 -14.71 -3.74
N SER A 86 4.70 -14.21 -2.55
CA SER A 86 5.30 -15.01 -1.48
C SER A 86 4.35 -16.08 -0.95
N LEU A 87 3.05 -15.87 -1.10
CA LEU A 87 2.00 -16.82 -0.71
C LEU A 87 1.85 -17.98 -1.68
N SER A 88 2.08 -17.77 -2.97
CA SER A 88 1.90 -18.81 -4.00
C SER A 88 3.02 -19.85 -4.05
N ARG A 89 4.19 -19.53 -3.47
CA ARG A 89 5.39 -20.40 -3.56
C ARG A 89 5.42 -21.55 -2.57
N ASN A 90 4.58 -21.58 -1.55
CA ASN A 90 4.67 -22.56 -0.46
C ASN A 90 3.67 -23.72 -0.54
N THR A 91 2.95 -23.90 -1.64
CA THR A 91 1.92 -24.93 -1.80
C THR A 91 2.43 -26.20 -2.45
N ASN A 92 3.22 -27.00 -1.73
CA ASN A 92 3.48 -28.38 -2.09
C ASN A 92 3.60 -29.30 -0.87
N ARG A 93 2.48 -29.61 -0.20
CA ARG A 93 2.30 -30.83 0.61
C ARG A 93 0.90 -30.99 1.21
N ASN A 94 0.24 -32.13 0.91
CA ASN A 94 -1.03 -32.62 1.48
C ASN A 94 -2.26 -31.69 1.38
N ARG A 95 -2.93 -31.85 0.26
CA ARG A 95 -3.89 -30.94 -0.40
C ARG A 95 -5.16 -30.55 0.36
N TRP A 96 -5.62 -31.25 1.39
CA TRP A 96 -6.91 -30.98 1.99
C TRP A 96 -6.87 -30.30 3.39
N LEU A 97 -5.94 -30.70 4.24
CA LEU A 97 -5.78 -30.10 5.57
C LEU A 97 -4.94 -28.82 5.53
N ASN A 98 -3.99 -28.73 4.59
CA ASN A 98 -3.21 -27.50 4.37
C ASN A 98 -4.03 -26.37 3.71
N VAL A 99 -4.99 -26.71 2.83
CA VAL A 99 -5.90 -25.73 2.21
C VAL A 99 -6.77 -25.06 3.26
N LEU A 100 -7.31 -25.79 4.21
CA LEU A 100 -8.16 -25.23 5.26
C LEU A 100 -7.37 -24.54 6.39
N GLN A 101 -6.18 -25.01 6.72
CA GLN A 101 -5.38 -24.46 7.82
C GLN A 101 -4.46 -23.32 7.43
N ASN A 102 -3.82 -23.40 6.26
CA ASN A 102 -2.79 -22.45 5.86
C ASN A 102 -3.24 -21.47 4.78
N GLU A 103 -3.98 -21.94 3.77
CA GLU A 103 -4.31 -21.07 2.63
C GLU A 103 -5.38 -20.03 2.97
N TRP A 104 -6.41 -20.40 3.73
CA TRP A 104 -7.48 -19.44 4.07
C TRP A 104 -7.08 -18.45 5.17
N ALA A 105 -6.48 -18.92 6.26
CA ALA A 105 -6.08 -18.03 7.34
C ALA A 105 -4.90 -17.15 6.93
N PHE A 106 -3.89 -17.73 6.28
CA PHE A 106 -2.77 -16.96 5.71
C PHE A 106 -3.21 -16.10 4.53
N GLY A 107 -4.12 -16.57 3.69
CA GLY A 107 -4.67 -15.80 2.57
C GLY A 107 -5.40 -14.55 3.05
N ILE A 108 -6.25 -14.64 4.07
CA ILE A 108 -6.96 -13.49 4.65
C ILE A 108 -5.99 -12.52 5.33
N TYR A 109 -5.03 -13.04 6.11
CA TYR A 109 -4.02 -12.20 6.76
C TYR A 109 -3.18 -11.44 5.72
N SER A 110 -2.72 -12.10 4.70
CA SER A 110 -1.89 -11.49 3.68
C SER A 110 -2.66 -10.57 2.74
N MET A 111 -3.93 -10.85 2.49
CA MET A 111 -4.81 -9.90 1.80
C MET A 111 -5.02 -8.65 2.63
N SER A 112 -5.24 -8.80 3.95
CA SER A 112 -5.38 -7.67 4.86
C SER A 112 -4.12 -6.83 4.90
N ASP A 113 -2.96 -7.46 5.02
CA ASP A 113 -1.65 -6.81 4.99
C ASP A 113 -1.42 -6.07 3.66
N TYR A 114 -1.69 -6.72 2.54
CA TYR A 114 -1.62 -6.11 1.22
C TYR A 114 -2.51 -4.88 1.09
N PHE A 115 -3.77 -4.97 1.54
CA PHE A 115 -4.71 -3.85 1.46
C PHE A 115 -4.26 -2.67 2.31
N ILE A 116 -3.86 -2.90 3.55
CA ILE A 116 -3.47 -1.83 4.48
C ILE A 116 -2.16 -1.18 4.03
N LYS A 117 -1.13 -1.98 3.81
CA LYS A 117 0.18 -1.48 3.41
C LYS A 117 0.16 -0.86 2.01
N GLY A 118 -0.60 -1.45 1.09
CA GLY A 118 -0.84 -0.87 -0.22
C GLY A 118 -1.58 0.46 -0.16
N GLN A 119 -2.56 0.60 0.74
CA GLN A 119 -3.27 1.84 0.96
C GLN A 119 -2.36 2.91 1.57
N ILE A 120 -1.55 2.57 2.57
CA ILE A 120 -0.55 3.48 3.17
C ILE A 120 0.41 3.98 2.11
N LEU A 121 0.99 3.07 1.32
CA LEU A 121 1.91 3.44 0.24
C LEU A 121 1.26 4.41 -0.77
N ASN A 122 0.07 4.09 -1.25
CA ASN A 122 -0.65 4.95 -2.18
C ASN A 122 -0.95 6.31 -1.57
N SER A 123 -1.44 6.36 -0.32
CA SER A 123 -1.77 7.61 0.37
C SER A 123 -0.54 8.50 0.51
N VAL A 124 0.61 7.93 0.88
CA VAL A 124 1.89 8.66 0.92
C VAL A 124 2.27 9.16 -0.47
N MET A 125 2.18 8.33 -1.50
CA MET A 125 2.49 8.74 -2.87
C MET A 125 1.58 9.86 -3.40
N TYR A 126 0.32 9.94 -2.94
CA TYR A 126 -0.58 11.04 -3.26
C TYR A 126 -0.25 12.32 -2.49
N ASN A 127 0.23 12.19 -1.24
CA ASN A 127 0.60 13.33 -0.39
C ASN A 127 1.83 14.08 -0.89
N TYR A 128 2.75 13.42 -1.61
CA TYR A 128 3.90 14.10 -2.22
C TYR A 128 3.54 14.65 -3.59
N LYS A 129 3.74 15.96 -3.80
CA LYS A 129 3.43 16.63 -5.08
C LYS A 129 4.62 17.37 -5.63
N ASN A 130 4.71 17.39 -6.97
CA ASN A 130 5.77 18.08 -7.69
C ASN A 130 5.51 19.60 -7.70
N VAL A 131 6.28 20.32 -6.90
CA VAL A 131 6.23 21.79 -6.81
C VAL A 131 7.50 22.34 -7.46
N ASN A 132 7.39 22.81 -8.69
CA ASN A 132 8.49 23.40 -9.45
C ASN A 132 9.73 22.48 -9.55
N GLY A 133 9.53 21.19 -9.83
CA GLY A 133 10.61 20.22 -10.00
C GLY A 133 11.12 19.59 -8.70
N VAL A 134 10.45 19.83 -7.55
CA VAL A 134 10.75 19.21 -6.26
C VAL A 134 9.49 18.59 -5.69
N PHE A 135 9.55 17.32 -5.31
CA PHE A 135 8.46 16.70 -4.60
C PHE A 135 8.49 17.09 -3.11
N LEU A 136 7.41 17.71 -2.67
CA LEU A 136 7.18 18.11 -1.28
C LEU A 136 5.97 17.35 -0.75
N SER A 137 6.01 16.96 0.53
CA SER A 137 4.81 16.56 1.25
C SER A 137 3.91 17.78 1.49
N LYS A 138 2.64 17.52 1.79
CA LYS A 138 1.69 18.58 2.10
C LYS A 138 2.14 19.46 3.26
N GLU A 139 2.71 18.83 4.30
CA GLU A 139 3.25 19.53 5.47
C GLU A 139 4.43 20.43 5.09
N GLU A 140 5.41 19.91 4.35
CA GLU A 140 6.57 20.68 3.87
C GLU A 140 6.16 21.86 3.00
N TYR A 141 5.17 21.65 2.11
CA TYR A 141 4.64 22.70 1.27
C TYR A 141 4.03 23.84 2.09
N PHE A 142 3.13 23.54 3.03
CA PHE A 142 2.50 24.56 3.84
C PHE A 142 3.43 25.21 4.86
N ASN A 143 4.44 24.50 5.35
CA ASN A 143 5.50 25.10 6.17
C ASN A 143 6.33 26.12 5.38
N LYS A 144 6.54 25.86 4.09
CA LYS A 144 7.33 26.72 3.21
C LYS A 144 6.55 27.92 2.65
N TYR A 145 5.29 27.73 2.29
CA TYR A 145 4.49 28.73 1.57
C TYR A 145 3.33 29.34 2.38
N GLY A 146 3.13 28.85 3.61
CA GLY A 146 2.01 29.27 4.46
C GLY A 146 0.70 28.53 4.14
N ARG A 147 -0.31 28.74 4.99
CA ARG A 147 -1.65 28.11 4.87
C ARG A 147 -2.71 29.15 4.55
N THR A 148 -2.67 29.71 3.34
CA THR A 148 -3.70 30.60 2.80
C THR A 148 -4.65 29.84 1.88
N GLU A 149 -5.76 30.45 1.48
CA GLU A 149 -6.67 29.81 0.49
C GLU A 149 -5.96 29.61 -0.86
N ASP A 150 -5.15 30.60 -1.31
CA ASP A 150 -4.39 30.51 -2.56
C ASP A 150 -3.38 29.35 -2.53
N THR A 151 -2.69 29.14 -1.42
CA THR A 151 -1.74 28.01 -1.29
C THR A 151 -2.47 26.67 -1.26
N LYS A 152 -3.64 26.58 -0.64
CA LYS A 152 -4.47 25.37 -0.66
C LYS A 152 -4.96 25.04 -2.08
N ASP A 153 -5.41 26.04 -2.83
CA ASP A 153 -5.86 25.83 -4.22
C ASP A 153 -4.72 25.51 -5.17
N ASN A 154 -3.56 26.11 -4.97
CA ASN A 154 -2.36 25.76 -5.73
C ASN A 154 -1.89 24.33 -5.41
N TRP A 155 -1.96 23.91 -4.13
CA TRP A 155 -1.65 22.53 -3.75
C TRP A 155 -2.48 21.50 -4.51
N LYS A 156 -3.76 21.74 -4.71
CA LYS A 156 -4.66 20.85 -5.46
C LYS A 156 -4.24 20.65 -6.92
N LYS A 157 -3.63 21.68 -7.53
CA LYS A 157 -3.22 21.68 -8.95
C LYS A 157 -1.93 20.92 -9.21
N TYR A 158 -1.05 20.78 -8.20
CA TYR A 158 0.22 20.07 -8.38
C TYR A 158 0.01 18.57 -8.58
N LYS A 159 0.81 18.00 -9.48
CA LYS A 159 0.79 16.57 -9.82
C LYS A 159 1.41 15.76 -8.70
N SER A 160 0.72 14.72 -8.23
CA SER A 160 1.22 13.83 -7.18
C SER A 160 2.38 12.94 -7.67
N PHE A 161 3.17 12.44 -6.74
CA PHE A 161 4.22 11.46 -7.03
C PHE A 161 3.63 10.21 -7.68
N LYS A 162 2.49 9.70 -7.18
CA LYS A 162 1.76 8.57 -7.77
C LYS A 162 1.44 8.80 -9.25
N ALA A 163 0.93 9.99 -9.59
CA ALA A 163 0.56 10.34 -10.96
C ALA A 163 1.77 10.66 -11.86
N SER A 164 2.96 10.81 -11.29
CA SER A 164 4.19 11.17 -12.01
C SER A 164 5.07 9.98 -12.36
N ILE A 165 4.75 8.78 -11.86
CA ILE A 165 5.58 7.60 -12.00
C ILE A 165 4.88 6.46 -12.74
N LYS A 166 5.69 5.58 -13.31
CA LYS A 166 5.29 4.26 -13.85
C LYS A 166 6.36 3.23 -13.55
N PHE A 167 5.98 1.96 -13.52
CA PHE A 167 6.91 0.83 -13.39
C PHE A 167 7.13 0.19 -14.76
N VAL A 168 8.38 0.06 -15.15
CA VAL A 168 8.80 -0.57 -16.41
C VAL A 168 9.87 -1.60 -16.08
N ASN A 169 9.58 -2.88 -16.29
CA ASN A 169 10.50 -3.99 -15.97
C ASN A 169 10.99 -4.00 -14.51
N GLY A 170 10.12 -3.62 -13.57
CA GLY A 170 10.47 -3.53 -12.14
C GLY A 170 11.20 -2.26 -11.73
N GLU A 171 11.57 -1.40 -12.67
CA GLU A 171 12.20 -0.11 -12.40
C GLU A 171 11.18 1.02 -12.33
N LEU A 172 11.38 1.93 -11.39
CA LEU A 172 10.57 3.14 -11.26
C LEU A 172 11.08 4.22 -12.22
N LYS A 173 10.20 4.65 -13.13
CA LYS A 173 10.49 5.70 -14.12
C LYS A 173 9.47 6.83 -14.03
N ALA A 174 9.90 8.04 -14.31
CA ALA A 174 8.99 9.16 -14.49
C ALA A 174 8.17 8.96 -15.78
N ILE A 175 6.90 9.39 -15.75
CA ILE A 175 6.06 9.43 -16.96
C ILE A 175 6.56 10.51 -17.91
N ASP A 176 6.86 11.70 -17.36
CA ASP A 176 7.53 12.77 -18.11
C ASP A 176 9.05 12.66 -17.85
N PRO A 177 9.90 12.51 -18.88
CA PRO A 177 11.35 12.42 -18.70
C PRO A 177 11.96 13.64 -17.98
N LYS A 178 11.35 14.80 -18.05
CA LYS A 178 11.78 16.02 -17.35
C LYS A 178 11.71 15.88 -15.84
N ASP A 179 10.78 15.08 -15.35
CA ASP A 179 10.56 14.83 -13.92
C ASP A 179 11.48 13.73 -13.37
N GLN A 180 12.26 13.02 -14.21
CA GLN A 180 13.05 11.86 -13.79
C GLN A 180 14.03 12.18 -12.65
N TYR A 181 14.68 13.33 -12.69
CA TYR A 181 15.59 13.76 -11.64
C TYR A 181 14.85 13.99 -10.31
N ALA A 182 13.72 14.68 -10.35
CA ALA A 182 12.88 14.92 -9.18
C ALA A 182 12.35 13.62 -8.58
N VAL A 183 11.88 12.69 -9.43
CA VAL A 183 11.44 11.35 -9.03
C VAL A 183 12.55 10.57 -8.36
N ASN A 184 13.76 10.55 -8.94
CA ASN A 184 14.91 9.86 -8.38
C ASN A 184 15.30 10.39 -7.00
N LYS A 185 15.17 11.70 -6.78
CA LYS A 185 15.44 12.33 -5.49
C LYS A 185 14.35 12.00 -4.44
N ALA A 186 13.08 12.01 -4.85
CA ALA A 186 11.95 11.83 -3.93
C ALA A 186 11.68 10.37 -3.56
N LYS A 187 12.01 9.40 -4.41
CA LYS A 187 11.67 7.99 -4.23
C LYS A 187 12.11 7.41 -2.87
N PHE A 188 13.28 7.82 -2.37
CA PHE A 188 13.79 7.34 -1.08
C PHE A 188 12.98 7.92 0.09
N THR A 189 12.63 9.20 0.05
CA THR A 189 11.83 9.83 1.10
C THR A 189 10.42 9.25 1.11
N VAL A 190 9.78 9.13 -0.04
CA VAL A 190 8.45 8.52 -0.18
C VAL A 190 8.46 7.08 0.30
N GLY A 191 9.43 6.28 -0.14
CA GLY A 191 9.56 4.88 0.26
C GLY A 191 9.80 4.70 1.75
N ASN A 192 10.71 5.47 2.33
CA ASN A 192 11.00 5.40 3.77
C ASN A 192 9.80 5.85 4.62
N THR A 193 9.08 6.89 4.21
CA THR A 193 7.86 7.33 4.89
C THR A 193 6.81 6.22 4.86
N ALA A 194 6.58 5.59 3.71
CA ALA A 194 5.63 4.50 3.58
C ALA A 194 6.03 3.26 4.39
N LYS A 195 7.33 2.88 4.39
CA LYS A 195 7.84 1.76 5.20
C LYS A 195 7.64 2.00 6.70
N ASN A 196 8.00 3.17 7.17
CA ASN A 196 7.88 3.52 8.60
C ASN A 196 6.42 3.48 9.06
N LEU A 197 5.50 4.00 8.23
CA LEU A 197 4.06 3.96 8.52
C LEU A 197 3.50 2.54 8.45
N ALA A 198 3.92 1.74 7.47
CA ALA A 198 3.52 0.35 7.36
C ALA A 198 4.01 -0.46 8.56
N ALA A 199 5.25 -0.28 9.01
CA ALA A 199 5.79 -0.92 10.20
C ALA A 199 5.05 -0.51 11.47
N SER A 200 4.63 0.76 11.59
CA SER A 200 3.84 1.22 12.74
C SER A 200 2.40 0.69 12.75
N ALA A 201 1.91 0.16 11.65
CA ALA A 201 0.59 -0.46 11.58
C ALA A 201 0.61 -1.93 12.03
N ASP A 202 1.78 -2.56 12.10
CA ASP A 202 1.97 -3.95 12.55
C ASP A 202 2.11 -4.08 14.08
N GLY A 203 2.36 -2.99 14.81
CA GLY A 203 2.58 -2.95 16.26
C GLY A 203 1.44 -2.38 17.03
#